data_a981cf64f3de375743752e3353baf463
#
_entry.id   a981cf64f3de375743752e3353baf463
#
_cell.length_a   1.000
_cell.length_b   1.000
_cell.length_c   1.000
_cell.angle_alpha   90.00
_cell.angle_beta   90.00
_cell.angle_gamma   90.00
#
_symmetry.space_group_name_H-M   'P 1'
#
loop_
_entity.id
_entity.type
_entity.pdbx_description
1 polymer ?
#
loop_
_entity_poly.entity_id
_entity_poly.type
_entity_poly.pdbx_seq_one_letter_code
_entity_poly.pdbx_strand_id
1 'polypeptide(L)'
;MTEKILARASGRAFVRPGDEIEARPDFVISYDFPGYTDVFFREAREEFGVSRVSSPERFVLFIDHMVPAATPKEEELHRGTRAWGLAQGVPVHERKGIGHQVSAELGYATPGAFLVHFDGHVSQLGAFGVYAFGARKGVLEAFVSETLAMTVPPTVKIVITGALQPGVMARDVFHHLVRVMGPSSCAFKAVELTGPVIDAMSIEGRQTVCGQAMFLGANTMLIAPDELTLAWAAGRSKLDLAPVYPDPDAVYERVVTIDVSALQPIIVVPPSPANTRDLSEHLGIEVHSGYLGSCASGRLEDLRIAAEVLRGRQVKPGFQLHVVPTSQAIMVQAAREGLIECLAEAGAFISSPTCDYCYGRIATMADGQRAVSTGTLNTPGRMGSVDSEIYLCNAAVVAASAIEGRIADPRPYLTAAR
;
A
#
# COMPACT_ATOMS: atom_id res chain seq x y z
N MET A 1 -8.64 5.36 19.03
CA MET A 1 -9.33 5.69 17.73
C MET A 1 -10.17 4.51 17.25
N THR A 2 -9.65 3.31 17.27
CA THR A 2 -10.31 2.07 16.81
C THR A 2 -11.73 1.92 17.35
N GLU A 3 -11.89 1.96 18.68
CA GLU A 3 -13.18 1.79 19.35
C GLU A 3 -14.20 2.87 18.95
N LYS A 4 -13.77 4.12 18.76
CA LYS A 4 -14.66 5.21 18.33
C LYS A 4 -15.20 5.01 16.92
N ILE A 5 -14.33 4.60 15.98
CA ILE A 5 -14.73 4.33 14.60
C ILE A 5 -15.68 3.14 14.55
N LEU A 6 -15.36 2.05 15.25
CA LEU A 6 -16.17 0.84 15.27
C LEU A 6 -17.48 1.00 16.06
N ALA A 7 -17.50 1.82 17.12
CA ALA A 7 -18.75 2.19 17.82
C ALA A 7 -19.72 2.88 16.84
N ARG A 8 -19.23 3.89 16.11
CA ARG A 8 -20.02 4.57 15.08
C ARG A 8 -20.51 3.60 14.01
N ALA A 9 -19.60 2.75 13.48
CA ALA A 9 -19.93 1.80 12.42
C ALA A 9 -20.95 0.74 12.86
N SER A 10 -21.02 0.38 14.15
CA SER A 10 -21.97 -0.55 14.73
C SER A 10 -23.23 0.10 15.32
N GLY A 11 -23.34 1.44 15.27
CA GLY A 11 -24.46 2.17 15.87
C GLY A 11 -24.50 2.11 17.41
N ARG A 12 -23.39 1.73 18.05
CA ARG A 12 -23.28 1.66 19.51
C ARG A 12 -22.70 2.97 20.07
N ALA A 13 -23.10 3.33 21.28
CA ALA A 13 -22.55 4.51 21.97
C ALA A 13 -21.05 4.36 22.26
N PHE A 14 -20.62 3.15 22.58
CA PHE A 14 -19.22 2.78 22.79
C PHE A 14 -19.04 1.28 22.54
N VAL A 15 -17.81 0.88 22.27
CA VAL A 15 -17.38 -0.52 22.22
C VAL A 15 -16.03 -0.66 22.94
N ARG A 16 -15.69 -1.89 23.30
CA ARG A 16 -14.44 -2.25 23.97
C ARG A 16 -13.76 -3.41 23.24
N PRO A 17 -12.43 -3.56 23.35
CA PRO A 17 -11.75 -4.73 22.84
C PRO A 17 -12.39 -6.02 23.37
N GLY A 18 -12.65 -6.96 22.46
CA GLY A 18 -13.33 -8.22 22.74
C GLY A 18 -14.86 -8.20 22.51
N ASP A 19 -15.47 -7.04 22.32
CA ASP A 19 -16.90 -6.97 21.98
C ASP A 19 -17.15 -7.52 20.57
N GLU A 20 -18.17 -8.39 20.45
CA GLU A 20 -18.68 -8.80 19.15
C GLU A 20 -19.64 -7.74 18.62
N ILE A 21 -19.42 -7.29 17.39
CA ILE A 21 -20.21 -6.25 16.74
C ILE A 21 -20.55 -6.64 15.30
N GLU A 22 -21.64 -6.08 14.81
CA GLU A 22 -21.92 -5.98 13.38
C GLU A 22 -21.63 -4.55 12.94
N ALA A 23 -20.54 -4.35 12.22
CA ALA A 23 -20.10 -3.04 11.78
C ALA A 23 -20.48 -2.81 10.31
N ARG A 24 -21.12 -1.68 10.01
CA ARG A 24 -21.49 -1.28 8.66
C ARG A 24 -20.35 -0.45 8.04
N PRO A 25 -19.66 -0.95 7.00
CA PRO A 25 -18.62 -0.18 6.32
C PRO A 25 -19.21 1.07 5.66
N ASP A 26 -18.48 2.17 5.71
CA ASP A 26 -18.79 3.35 4.90
C ASP A 26 -18.56 3.07 3.43
N PHE A 27 -17.48 2.33 3.12
CA PHE A 27 -17.19 1.85 1.77
C PHE A 27 -16.64 0.43 1.77
N VAL A 28 -17.03 -0.33 0.75
CA VAL A 28 -16.48 -1.63 0.40
C VAL A 28 -15.76 -1.50 -0.92
N ILE A 29 -14.45 -1.74 -0.91
CA ILE A 29 -13.60 -1.65 -2.10
C ILE A 29 -13.25 -3.04 -2.58
N SER A 30 -13.33 -3.27 -3.88
CA SER A 30 -12.87 -4.48 -4.53
C SER A 30 -12.16 -4.16 -5.84
N TYR A 31 -11.48 -5.15 -6.40
CA TYR A 31 -10.84 -5.06 -7.70
C TYR A 31 -11.17 -6.29 -8.55
N ASP A 32 -10.91 -6.19 -9.84
CA ASP A 32 -11.27 -7.17 -10.87
C ASP A 32 -10.29 -8.34 -11.02
N PHE A 33 -9.48 -8.61 -10.01
CA PHE A 33 -8.50 -9.68 -10.07
C PHE A 33 -9.18 -11.04 -10.29
N PRO A 34 -8.64 -11.91 -11.19
CA PRO A 34 -9.24 -13.20 -11.50
C PRO A 34 -9.49 -14.06 -10.26
N GLY A 35 -10.67 -14.60 -10.15
CA GLY A 35 -11.08 -15.43 -9.01
C GLY A 35 -11.51 -14.63 -7.79
N TYR A 36 -11.69 -13.32 -7.91
CA TYR A 36 -12.23 -12.49 -6.84
C TYR A 36 -13.60 -11.93 -7.20
N THR A 37 -13.70 -11.07 -8.19
CA THR A 37 -14.95 -10.36 -8.49
C THR A 37 -16.00 -11.29 -9.05
N ASP A 38 -15.65 -12.14 -10.03
CA ASP A 38 -16.57 -13.08 -10.66
C ASP A 38 -17.02 -14.21 -9.70
N VAL A 39 -16.09 -14.76 -8.93
CA VAL A 39 -16.38 -15.78 -7.90
C VAL A 39 -17.29 -15.20 -6.84
N PHE A 40 -16.99 -14.01 -6.39
CA PHE A 40 -17.68 -13.29 -5.35
C PHE A 40 -19.15 -13.02 -5.69
N PHE A 41 -19.42 -12.50 -6.89
CA PHE A 41 -20.79 -12.25 -7.34
C PHE A 41 -21.57 -13.53 -7.61
N ARG A 42 -20.88 -14.58 -8.04
CA ARG A 42 -21.49 -15.91 -8.20
C ARG A 42 -21.89 -16.49 -6.83
N GLU A 43 -20.99 -16.48 -5.85
CA GLU A 43 -21.28 -16.96 -4.49
C GLU A 43 -22.44 -16.19 -3.86
N ALA A 44 -22.46 -14.85 -3.96
CA ALA A 44 -23.57 -14.05 -3.46
C ALA A 44 -24.92 -14.46 -4.04
N ARG A 45 -24.96 -14.74 -5.34
CA ARG A 45 -26.18 -15.16 -6.02
C ARG A 45 -26.57 -16.60 -5.74
N GLU A 46 -25.62 -17.54 -5.82
CA GLU A 46 -25.89 -18.98 -5.75
C GLU A 46 -26.08 -19.46 -4.32
N GLU A 47 -25.34 -18.91 -3.35
CA GLU A 47 -25.39 -19.33 -1.96
C GLU A 47 -26.39 -18.51 -1.13
N PHE A 48 -26.52 -17.22 -1.41
CA PHE A 48 -27.32 -16.29 -0.59
C PHE A 48 -28.55 -15.72 -1.33
N GLY A 49 -28.69 -16.01 -2.61
CA GLY A 49 -29.82 -15.48 -3.41
C GLY A 49 -29.73 -13.97 -3.65
N VAL A 50 -28.61 -13.34 -3.36
CA VAL A 50 -28.41 -11.90 -3.53
C VAL A 50 -27.85 -11.62 -4.91
N SER A 51 -28.67 -11.02 -5.76
CA SER A 51 -28.32 -10.67 -7.14
C SER A 51 -28.17 -9.17 -7.36
N ARG A 52 -28.51 -8.33 -6.37
CA ARG A 52 -28.50 -6.89 -6.48
C ARG A 52 -27.85 -6.26 -5.24
N VAL A 53 -27.03 -5.24 -5.47
CA VAL A 53 -26.41 -4.44 -4.41
C VAL A 53 -27.47 -3.53 -3.80
N SER A 54 -27.65 -3.57 -2.49
CA SER A 54 -28.65 -2.76 -1.77
C SER A 54 -28.25 -1.30 -1.66
N SER A 55 -26.95 -1.04 -1.46
CA SER A 55 -26.36 0.31 -1.30
C SER A 55 -25.17 0.50 -2.26
N PRO A 56 -25.44 0.65 -3.57
CA PRO A 56 -24.39 0.67 -4.59
C PRO A 56 -23.39 1.83 -4.42
N GLU A 57 -23.78 2.93 -3.78
CA GLU A 57 -22.92 4.07 -3.48
C GLU A 57 -21.81 3.76 -2.47
N ARG A 58 -21.95 2.67 -1.72
CA ARG A 58 -20.96 2.18 -0.75
C ARG A 58 -19.97 1.19 -1.35
N PHE A 59 -20.30 0.63 -2.52
CA PHE A 59 -19.40 -0.28 -3.24
C PHE A 59 -18.62 0.48 -4.29
N VAL A 60 -17.36 0.09 -4.46
CA VAL A 60 -16.52 0.62 -5.52
C VAL A 60 -15.62 -0.46 -6.08
N LEU A 61 -15.53 -0.53 -7.40
CA LEU A 61 -14.68 -1.46 -8.11
C LEU A 61 -13.55 -0.71 -8.82
N PHE A 62 -12.37 -1.33 -8.81
CA PHE A 62 -11.20 -0.88 -9.54
C PHE A 62 -10.76 -1.94 -10.55
N ILE A 63 -10.55 -1.53 -11.79
CA ILE A 63 -9.84 -2.33 -12.80
C ILE A 63 -8.40 -1.82 -12.82
N ASP A 64 -7.52 -2.51 -12.09
CA ASP A 64 -6.13 -2.13 -11.86
C ASP A 64 -5.13 -3.28 -12.05
N HIS A 65 -5.63 -4.48 -12.34
CA HIS A 65 -4.87 -5.66 -12.71
C HIS A 65 -5.16 -6.03 -14.17
N MET A 66 -4.18 -6.64 -14.84
CA MET A 66 -4.25 -6.98 -16.27
C MET A 66 -4.51 -5.76 -17.14
N VAL A 67 -3.92 -4.62 -16.79
CA VAL A 67 -4.11 -3.34 -17.47
C VAL A 67 -2.81 -2.88 -18.15
N PRO A 68 -2.81 -2.77 -19.50
CA PRO A 68 -3.89 -3.16 -20.41
C PRO A 68 -4.06 -4.68 -20.50
N ALA A 69 -5.26 -5.12 -20.89
CA ALA A 69 -5.52 -6.53 -21.16
C ALA A 69 -4.60 -7.02 -22.29
N ALA A 70 -3.91 -8.16 -22.07
CA ALA A 70 -2.99 -8.75 -23.03
C ALA A 70 -3.64 -9.91 -23.79
N THR A 71 -4.77 -10.43 -23.31
CA THR A 71 -5.49 -11.55 -23.89
C THR A 71 -6.99 -11.26 -24.03
N PRO A 72 -7.69 -11.89 -25.00
CA PRO A 72 -9.14 -11.76 -25.11
C PRO A 72 -9.88 -12.14 -23.82
N LYS A 73 -9.37 -13.11 -23.04
CA LYS A 73 -9.97 -13.53 -21.78
C LYS A 73 -9.90 -12.44 -20.71
N GLU A 74 -8.80 -11.71 -20.65
CA GLU A 74 -8.64 -10.60 -19.73
C GLU A 74 -9.60 -9.43 -20.07
N GLU A 75 -9.71 -9.11 -21.37
CA GLU A 75 -10.68 -8.08 -21.82
C GLU A 75 -12.13 -8.50 -21.58
N GLU A 76 -12.43 -9.78 -21.72
CA GLU A 76 -13.74 -10.34 -21.37
C GLU A 76 -14.07 -10.13 -19.89
N LEU A 77 -13.09 -10.37 -19.00
CA LEU A 77 -13.24 -10.13 -17.56
C LEU A 77 -13.50 -8.64 -17.28
N HIS A 78 -12.70 -7.74 -17.85
CA HIS A 78 -12.89 -6.28 -17.70
C HIS A 78 -14.26 -5.84 -18.22
N ARG A 79 -14.67 -6.36 -19.37
CA ARG A 79 -15.99 -6.09 -19.96
C ARG A 79 -17.12 -6.56 -19.04
N GLY A 80 -16.97 -7.76 -18.45
CA GLY A 80 -17.89 -8.30 -17.47
C GLY A 80 -18.01 -7.42 -16.22
N THR A 81 -16.89 -6.97 -15.67
CA THR A 81 -16.82 -6.07 -14.52
C THR A 81 -17.51 -4.74 -14.81
N ARG A 82 -17.25 -4.12 -15.97
CA ARG A 82 -17.92 -2.88 -16.39
C ARG A 82 -19.44 -3.07 -16.52
N ALA A 83 -19.85 -4.13 -17.19
CA ALA A 83 -21.28 -4.44 -17.40
C ALA A 83 -22.01 -4.70 -16.09
N TRP A 84 -21.38 -5.44 -15.18
CA TRP A 84 -21.93 -5.69 -13.86
C TRP A 84 -22.06 -4.41 -13.03
N GLY A 85 -21.00 -3.60 -12.95
CA GLY A 85 -21.02 -2.33 -12.23
C GLY A 85 -22.13 -1.41 -12.74
N LEU A 86 -22.26 -1.28 -14.06
CA LEU A 86 -23.32 -0.49 -14.67
C LEU A 86 -24.72 -1.02 -14.31
N ALA A 87 -24.92 -2.33 -14.39
CA ALA A 87 -26.22 -2.96 -14.08
C ALA A 87 -26.59 -2.81 -12.60
N GLN A 88 -25.61 -2.78 -11.71
CA GLN A 88 -25.79 -2.61 -10.26
C GLN A 88 -25.80 -1.16 -9.79
N GLY A 89 -25.39 -0.20 -10.63
CA GLY A 89 -25.19 1.19 -10.23
C GLY A 89 -23.94 1.41 -9.36
N VAL A 90 -23.02 0.45 -9.39
CA VAL A 90 -21.76 0.48 -8.63
C VAL A 90 -20.69 1.23 -9.43
N PRO A 91 -19.99 2.23 -8.85
CA PRO A 91 -18.88 2.91 -9.51
C PRO A 91 -17.76 1.93 -9.88
N VAL A 92 -17.34 1.96 -11.15
CA VAL A 92 -16.18 1.21 -11.65
C VAL A 92 -15.12 2.21 -12.10
N HIS A 93 -13.95 2.17 -11.47
CA HIS A 93 -12.82 3.02 -11.83
C HIS A 93 -11.77 2.22 -12.57
N GLU A 94 -11.46 2.64 -13.79
CA GLU A 94 -10.43 2.04 -14.63
C GLU A 94 -9.49 3.09 -15.21
N ARG A 95 -8.28 2.68 -15.64
CA ARG A 95 -7.27 3.56 -16.23
C ARG A 95 -6.82 4.70 -15.32
N LYS A 96 -6.98 4.54 -14.01
CA LYS A 96 -6.58 5.53 -13.00
C LYS A 96 -5.35 5.12 -12.21
N GLY A 97 -5.01 3.84 -12.21
CA GLY A 97 -3.91 3.26 -11.46
C GLY A 97 -4.37 2.29 -10.38
N ILE A 98 -3.49 1.99 -9.45
CA ILE A 98 -3.70 0.99 -8.41
C ILE A 98 -4.81 1.45 -7.46
N GLY A 99 -5.84 0.62 -7.29
CA GLY A 99 -7.06 0.95 -6.56
C GLY A 99 -6.83 1.42 -5.14
N HIS A 100 -5.85 0.87 -4.44
CA HIS A 100 -5.46 1.31 -3.10
C HIS A 100 -5.04 2.79 -3.06
N GLN A 101 -4.28 3.28 -4.04
CA GLN A 101 -3.89 4.68 -4.15
C GLN A 101 -5.05 5.53 -4.66
N VAL A 102 -5.70 5.06 -5.72
CA VAL A 102 -6.79 5.78 -6.40
C VAL A 102 -7.99 5.97 -5.47
N SER A 103 -8.26 5.02 -4.57
CA SER A 103 -9.34 5.16 -3.58
C SER A 103 -9.12 6.36 -2.65
N ALA A 104 -7.87 6.63 -2.24
CA ALA A 104 -7.53 7.83 -1.50
C ALA A 104 -7.74 9.09 -2.35
N GLU A 105 -7.20 9.13 -3.57
CA GLU A 105 -7.29 10.27 -4.49
C GLU A 105 -8.73 10.65 -4.85
N LEU A 106 -9.62 9.67 -4.92
CA LEU A 106 -11.05 9.85 -5.20
C LEU A 106 -11.90 10.15 -3.97
N GLY A 107 -11.29 10.25 -2.78
CA GLY A 107 -11.95 10.69 -1.57
C GLY A 107 -12.64 9.60 -0.75
N TYR A 108 -12.45 8.31 -1.07
CA TYR A 108 -12.98 7.23 -0.24
C TYR A 108 -12.27 7.16 1.12
N ALA A 109 -11.02 7.61 1.21
CA ALA A 109 -10.29 7.73 2.47
C ALA A 109 -10.70 8.97 3.28
N THR A 110 -11.98 9.07 3.63
CA THR A 110 -12.48 10.14 4.50
C THR A 110 -12.03 9.91 5.95
N PRO A 111 -11.39 10.89 6.62
CA PRO A 111 -10.99 10.77 8.03
C PRO A 111 -12.13 10.32 8.94
N GLY A 112 -11.89 9.28 9.74
CA GLY A 112 -12.87 8.65 10.62
C GLY A 112 -13.75 7.58 9.97
N ALA A 113 -13.60 7.29 8.69
CA ALA A 113 -14.37 6.25 8.01
C ALA A 113 -13.93 4.82 8.42
N PHE A 114 -14.88 3.89 8.32
CA PHE A 114 -14.63 2.45 8.34
C PHE A 114 -14.72 1.89 6.91
N LEU A 115 -13.67 1.23 6.46
CA LEU A 115 -13.53 0.80 5.08
C LEU A 115 -13.08 -0.66 5.03
N VAL A 116 -13.72 -1.44 4.17
CA VAL A 116 -13.43 -2.87 4.00
C VAL A 116 -12.94 -3.11 2.57
N HIS A 117 -11.91 -3.92 2.47
CA HIS A 117 -11.34 -4.35 1.20
C HIS A 117 -11.02 -5.85 1.24
N PHE A 118 -10.84 -6.42 0.08
CA PHE A 118 -10.39 -7.79 -0.06
C PHE A 118 -8.93 -7.99 0.42
N ASP A 119 -8.06 -7.04 0.12
CA ASP A 119 -6.60 -7.09 0.34
C ASP A 119 -6.17 -6.29 1.58
N GLY A 120 -5.22 -6.82 2.34
CA GLY A 120 -4.70 -6.20 3.57
C GLY A 120 -3.90 -4.92 3.35
N HIS A 121 -3.36 -4.66 2.14
CA HIS A 121 -2.65 -3.42 1.83
C HIS A 121 -3.56 -2.18 1.81
N VAL A 122 -4.88 -2.36 1.87
CA VAL A 122 -5.83 -1.27 2.09
C VAL A 122 -5.53 -0.49 3.36
N SER A 123 -4.85 -1.09 4.33
CA SER A 123 -4.39 -0.43 5.56
C SER A 123 -3.60 0.85 5.30
N GLN A 124 -3.05 1.09 4.09
CA GLN A 124 -2.45 2.37 3.72
C GLN A 124 -3.39 3.57 3.89
N LEU A 125 -4.71 3.35 3.81
CA LEU A 125 -5.70 4.40 4.04
C LEU A 125 -5.77 4.84 5.50
N GLY A 126 -5.19 4.07 6.42
CA GLY A 126 -4.99 4.46 7.81
C GLY A 126 -4.11 5.70 7.99
N ALA A 127 -3.31 6.06 6.99
CA ALA A 127 -2.61 7.34 6.91
C ALA A 127 -3.53 8.56 6.99
N PHE A 128 -4.82 8.38 6.69
CA PHE A 128 -5.86 9.40 6.74
C PHE A 128 -6.77 9.30 7.99
N GLY A 129 -6.40 8.46 8.96
CA GLY A 129 -7.25 8.20 10.13
C GLY A 129 -8.49 7.34 9.81
N VAL A 130 -8.40 6.50 8.79
CA VAL A 130 -9.42 5.56 8.34
C VAL A 130 -9.16 4.19 8.97
N TYR A 131 -10.18 3.56 9.54
CA TYR A 131 -10.08 2.13 9.88
C TYR A 131 -10.28 1.32 8.60
N ALA A 132 -9.18 1.00 7.92
CA ALA A 132 -9.19 0.26 6.68
C ALA A 132 -8.80 -1.20 6.93
N PHE A 133 -9.72 -2.13 6.64
CA PHE A 133 -9.60 -3.54 7.02
C PHE A 133 -9.62 -4.47 5.81
N GLY A 134 -8.59 -5.32 5.70
CA GLY A 134 -8.51 -6.38 4.69
C GLY A 134 -9.27 -7.62 5.14
N ALA A 135 -10.56 -7.71 4.85
CA ALA A 135 -11.46 -8.71 5.42
C ALA A 135 -11.65 -9.98 4.56
N ARG A 136 -11.04 -10.07 3.39
CA ARG A 136 -11.21 -11.22 2.47
C ARG A 136 -12.70 -11.63 2.30
N LYS A 137 -13.12 -12.74 2.93
CA LYS A 137 -14.52 -13.22 2.88
C LYS A 137 -15.54 -12.26 3.49
N GLY A 138 -15.11 -11.38 4.41
CA GLY A 138 -15.96 -10.33 4.97
C GLY A 138 -16.44 -9.31 3.93
N VAL A 139 -15.77 -9.20 2.78
CA VAL A 139 -16.29 -8.40 1.65
C VAL A 139 -17.58 -8.99 1.11
N LEU A 140 -17.67 -10.34 0.99
CA LEU A 140 -18.91 -11.04 0.60
C LEU A 140 -20.01 -10.83 1.64
N GLU A 141 -19.69 -10.94 2.92
CA GLU A 141 -20.62 -10.68 4.01
C GLU A 141 -21.15 -9.25 3.95
N ALA A 142 -20.26 -8.26 3.82
CA ALA A 142 -20.65 -6.85 3.66
C ALA A 142 -21.50 -6.60 2.41
N PHE A 143 -21.28 -7.38 1.33
CA PHE A 143 -22.09 -7.31 0.12
C PHE A 143 -23.50 -7.84 0.35
N VAL A 144 -23.63 -8.95 1.08
CA VAL A 144 -24.90 -9.67 1.29
C VAL A 144 -25.75 -8.99 2.36
N SER A 145 -25.14 -8.62 3.51
CA SER A 145 -25.84 -8.13 4.71
C SER A 145 -25.65 -6.64 4.98
N GLU A 146 -24.83 -5.95 4.19
CA GLU A 146 -24.38 -4.57 4.41
C GLU A 146 -23.56 -4.35 5.70
N THR A 147 -23.33 -5.40 6.46
CA THR A 147 -22.56 -5.39 7.70
C THR A 147 -21.44 -6.42 7.65
N LEU A 148 -20.50 -6.30 8.57
CA LEU A 148 -19.44 -7.26 8.81
C LEU A 148 -19.44 -7.62 10.28
N ALA A 149 -19.62 -8.91 10.57
CA ALA A 149 -19.44 -9.44 11.93
C ALA A 149 -17.96 -9.44 12.29
N MET A 150 -17.60 -8.80 13.38
CA MET A 150 -16.22 -8.72 13.83
C MET A 150 -16.08 -8.54 15.34
N THR A 151 -14.97 -9.03 15.87
CA THR A 151 -14.54 -8.72 17.24
C THR A 151 -13.76 -7.40 17.23
N VAL A 152 -14.09 -6.49 18.14
CA VAL A 152 -13.33 -5.24 18.32
C VAL A 152 -11.89 -5.58 18.73
N PRO A 153 -10.86 -5.24 17.95
CA PRO A 153 -9.50 -5.59 18.27
C PRO A 153 -8.94 -4.70 19.38
N PRO A 154 -8.05 -5.21 20.24
CA PRO A 154 -7.23 -4.37 21.09
C PRO A 154 -6.27 -3.53 20.23
N THR A 155 -5.86 -2.37 20.75
CA THR A 155 -4.99 -1.44 20.05
C THR A 155 -3.59 -1.42 20.68
N VAL A 156 -2.56 -1.52 19.82
CA VAL A 156 -1.15 -1.28 20.17
C VAL A 156 -0.77 0.11 19.70
N LYS A 157 -0.17 0.91 20.60
CA LYS A 157 0.39 2.22 20.24
C LYS A 157 1.88 2.08 19.95
N ILE A 158 2.32 2.58 18.78
CA ILE A 158 3.74 2.63 18.40
C ILE A 158 4.14 4.09 18.26
N VAL A 159 5.15 4.51 19.00
CA VAL A 159 5.70 5.88 18.99
C VAL A 159 7.06 5.85 18.30
N ILE A 160 7.19 6.52 17.15
CA ILE A 160 8.46 6.58 16.41
C ILE A 160 9.15 7.91 16.73
N THR A 161 10.32 7.79 17.34
CA THR A 161 11.14 8.93 17.79
C THR A 161 12.45 9.04 17.02
N GLY A 162 13.15 10.17 17.19
CA GLY A 162 14.41 10.42 16.50
C GLY A 162 14.23 11.23 15.22
N ALA A 163 15.19 11.08 14.30
CA ALA A 163 15.18 11.69 12.98
C ALA A 163 15.74 10.71 11.94
N LEU A 164 15.21 10.76 10.71
CA LEU A 164 15.67 9.89 9.63
C LEU A 164 17.06 10.35 9.12
N GLN A 165 17.94 9.39 8.91
CA GLN A 165 19.24 9.62 8.31
C GLN A 165 19.12 9.77 6.78
N PRO A 166 20.10 10.40 6.10
CA PRO A 166 20.12 10.48 4.65
C PRO A 166 19.99 9.09 4.00
N GLY A 167 19.15 8.99 2.97
CA GLY A 167 18.88 7.74 2.26
C GLY A 167 17.87 6.79 2.94
N VAL A 168 17.41 7.12 4.16
CA VAL A 168 16.35 6.39 4.86
C VAL A 168 14.99 6.97 4.47
N MET A 169 14.06 6.12 4.08
CA MET A 169 12.71 6.48 3.68
C MET A 169 11.66 5.81 4.59
N ALA A 170 10.41 6.19 4.43
CA ALA A 170 9.28 5.63 5.19
C ALA A 170 9.22 4.08 5.15
N ARG A 171 9.62 3.49 4.02
CA ARG A 171 9.71 2.03 3.86
C ARG A 171 10.72 1.39 4.82
N ASP A 172 11.87 2.02 5.01
CA ASP A 172 12.89 1.53 5.96
C ASP A 172 12.36 1.56 7.39
N VAL A 173 11.63 2.62 7.74
CA VAL A 173 10.97 2.72 9.05
C VAL A 173 10.04 1.53 9.26
N PHE A 174 9.17 1.22 8.30
CA PHE A 174 8.25 0.09 8.44
C PHE A 174 8.98 -1.25 8.61
N HIS A 175 9.92 -1.56 7.75
CA HIS A 175 10.66 -2.83 7.86
C HIS A 175 11.54 -2.89 9.13
N HIS A 176 11.99 -1.74 9.63
CA HIS A 176 12.63 -1.67 10.95
C HIS A 176 11.65 -2.03 12.08
N LEU A 177 10.38 -1.58 12.01
CA LEU A 177 9.35 -2.02 12.95
C LEU A 177 9.20 -3.54 12.94
N VAL A 178 9.13 -4.16 11.75
CA VAL A 178 9.04 -5.62 11.63
C VAL A 178 10.27 -6.30 12.23
N ARG A 179 11.46 -5.75 12.03
CA ARG A 179 12.72 -6.28 12.60
C ARG A 179 12.73 -6.23 14.12
N VAL A 180 12.29 -5.09 14.70
CA VAL A 180 12.35 -4.86 16.16
C VAL A 180 11.23 -5.60 16.89
N MET A 181 10.01 -5.56 16.35
CA MET A 181 8.85 -6.12 17.02
C MET A 181 8.64 -7.61 16.71
N GLY A 182 9.15 -8.06 15.59
CA GLY A 182 8.90 -9.38 15.02
C GLY A 182 7.66 -9.43 14.11
N PRO A 183 7.64 -10.33 13.14
CA PRO A 183 6.48 -10.58 12.30
C PRO A 183 5.31 -11.06 13.17
N SER A 184 4.09 -10.68 12.77
CA SER A 184 2.84 -11.05 13.47
C SER A 184 2.74 -10.59 14.94
N SER A 185 3.61 -9.69 15.40
CA SER A 185 3.62 -9.19 16.80
C SER A 185 2.37 -8.40 17.19
N CYS A 186 1.59 -7.95 16.20
CA CYS A 186 0.31 -7.29 16.36
C CYS A 186 -0.85 -8.11 15.75
N ALA A 187 -0.71 -9.45 15.74
CA ALA A 187 -1.73 -10.33 15.17
C ALA A 187 -3.12 -10.04 15.78
N PHE A 188 -4.10 -9.85 14.90
CA PHE A 188 -5.49 -9.54 15.26
C PHE A 188 -5.69 -8.25 16.07
N LYS A 189 -4.74 -7.30 16.00
CA LYS A 189 -4.81 -6.01 16.69
C LYS A 189 -4.91 -4.86 15.71
N ALA A 190 -5.37 -3.72 16.18
CA ALA A 190 -5.17 -2.45 15.51
C ALA A 190 -3.84 -1.83 15.98
N VAL A 191 -3.21 -1.04 15.14
CA VAL A 191 -2.01 -0.27 15.49
C VAL A 191 -2.33 1.22 15.36
N GLU A 192 -2.08 2.01 16.40
CA GLU A 192 -2.03 3.47 16.33
C GLU A 192 -0.56 3.92 16.28
N LEU A 193 -0.18 4.53 15.15
CA LEU A 193 1.18 4.99 14.88
C LEU A 193 1.28 6.50 15.11
N THR A 194 2.30 6.94 15.84
CA THR A 194 2.48 8.35 16.21
C THR A 194 3.95 8.67 16.47
N GLY A 195 4.24 9.92 16.76
CA GLY A 195 5.55 10.42 17.15
C GLY A 195 6.16 11.36 16.12
N PRO A 196 7.22 12.10 16.52
CA PRO A 196 7.77 13.19 15.72
C PRO A 196 8.21 12.78 14.30
N VAL A 197 8.66 11.55 14.12
CA VAL A 197 9.05 11.03 12.79
C VAL A 197 7.81 10.85 11.90
N ILE A 198 6.71 10.37 12.45
CA ILE A 198 5.44 10.19 11.72
C ILE A 198 4.81 11.55 11.38
N ASP A 199 4.86 12.49 12.35
CA ASP A 199 4.32 13.83 12.17
C ASP A 199 5.07 14.60 11.06
N ALA A 200 6.39 14.36 10.93
CA ALA A 200 7.22 14.94 9.88
C ALA A 200 7.09 14.27 8.50
N MET A 201 6.46 13.09 8.40
CA MET A 201 6.28 12.38 7.14
C MET A 201 5.24 13.07 6.24
N SER A 202 5.49 13.03 4.93
CA SER A 202 4.48 13.32 3.92
C SER A 202 3.31 12.34 4.02
N ILE A 203 2.16 12.69 3.41
CA ILE A 203 1.03 11.75 3.27
C ILE A 203 1.47 10.47 2.57
N GLU A 204 2.33 10.57 1.57
CA GLU A 204 2.85 9.43 0.80
C GLU A 204 3.71 8.50 1.68
N GLY A 205 4.56 9.07 2.52
CA GLY A 205 5.34 8.31 3.50
C GLY A 205 4.45 7.61 4.53
N ARG A 206 3.44 8.30 5.05
CA ARG A 206 2.45 7.71 5.98
C ARG A 206 1.68 6.56 5.32
N GLN A 207 1.27 6.70 4.05
CA GLN A 207 0.65 5.60 3.30
C GLN A 207 1.60 4.40 3.14
N THR A 208 2.89 4.66 2.90
CA THR A 208 3.90 3.61 2.78
C THR A 208 4.05 2.81 4.07
N VAL A 209 4.09 3.47 5.23
CA VAL A 209 4.19 2.79 6.53
C VAL A 209 2.91 2.02 6.85
N CYS A 210 1.74 2.66 6.74
CA CYS A 210 0.45 2.04 7.07
C CYS A 210 0.11 0.87 6.15
N GLY A 211 0.47 0.96 4.86
CA GLY A 211 0.09 -0.02 3.83
C GLY A 211 0.67 -1.42 4.02
N GLN A 212 1.58 -1.60 4.95
CA GLN A 212 2.26 -2.87 5.17
C GLN A 212 1.92 -3.49 6.55
N ALA A 213 0.89 -2.98 7.24
CA ALA A 213 0.46 -3.42 8.57
C ALA A 213 0.31 -4.94 8.71
N MET A 214 -0.09 -5.63 7.63
CA MET A 214 -0.26 -7.08 7.60
C MET A 214 1.02 -7.87 7.91
N PHE A 215 2.22 -7.31 7.72
CA PHE A 215 3.47 -8.00 8.09
C PHE A 215 3.71 -8.01 9.61
N LEU A 216 3.09 -7.07 10.34
CA LEU A 216 2.97 -7.16 11.80
C LEU A 216 1.78 -7.99 12.24
N GLY A 217 0.98 -8.54 11.30
CA GLY A 217 -0.26 -9.27 11.58
C GLY A 217 -1.43 -8.37 11.97
N ALA A 218 -1.26 -7.05 11.89
CA ALA A 218 -2.27 -6.10 12.30
C ALA A 218 -3.46 -6.06 11.33
N ASN A 219 -4.66 -5.89 11.88
CA ASN A 219 -5.88 -5.69 11.11
C ASN A 219 -5.83 -4.38 10.33
N THR A 220 -5.28 -3.35 10.94
CA THR A 220 -5.10 -2.01 10.36
C THR A 220 -3.99 -1.27 11.09
N MET A 221 -3.50 -0.20 10.46
CA MET A 221 -2.57 0.76 11.08
C MET A 221 -3.10 2.17 10.83
N LEU A 222 -3.29 2.92 11.91
CA LEU A 222 -3.95 4.22 11.91
C LEU A 222 -2.98 5.32 12.35
N ILE A 223 -3.08 6.48 11.70
CA ILE A 223 -2.44 7.73 12.14
C ILE A 223 -3.55 8.74 12.42
N ALA A 224 -3.51 9.40 13.55
CA ALA A 224 -4.48 10.46 13.86
C ALA A 224 -4.39 11.57 12.81
N PRO A 225 -5.52 12.01 12.21
CA PRO A 225 -5.49 13.03 11.17
C PRO A 225 -5.04 14.38 11.76
N ASP A 226 -3.99 14.94 11.17
CA ASP A 226 -3.47 16.27 11.48
C ASP A 226 -3.90 17.29 10.41
N GLU A 227 -3.38 18.51 10.50
CA GLU A 227 -3.68 19.59 9.55
C GLU A 227 -3.31 19.21 8.12
N LEU A 228 -2.17 18.49 7.91
CA LEU A 228 -1.75 18.01 6.60
C LEU A 228 -2.76 17.02 6.03
N THR A 229 -3.22 16.09 6.84
CA THR A 229 -4.22 15.08 6.46
C THR A 229 -5.57 15.74 6.14
N LEU A 230 -6.02 16.65 6.99
CA LEU A 230 -7.30 17.34 6.80
C LEU A 230 -7.26 18.25 5.57
N ALA A 231 -6.17 18.97 5.34
CA ALA A 231 -5.99 19.79 4.14
C ALA A 231 -5.99 18.93 2.86
N TRP A 232 -5.35 17.75 2.92
CA TRP A 232 -5.36 16.81 1.80
C TRP A 232 -6.76 16.25 1.52
N ALA A 233 -7.52 15.90 2.57
CA ALA A 233 -8.87 15.35 2.47
C ALA A 233 -9.92 16.40 2.05
N ALA A 234 -9.67 17.67 2.35
CA ALA A 234 -10.58 18.76 2.03
C ALA A 234 -10.87 18.85 0.52
N GLY A 235 -12.14 18.86 0.15
CA GLY A 235 -12.61 18.90 -1.25
C GLY A 235 -12.46 17.58 -2.02
N ARG A 236 -11.91 16.52 -1.40
CA ARG A 236 -11.83 15.16 -1.98
C ARG A 236 -12.82 14.20 -1.35
N SER A 237 -12.99 14.27 -0.04
CA SER A 237 -13.77 13.31 0.77
C SER A 237 -15.18 13.09 0.23
N LYS A 238 -15.60 11.82 0.18
CA LYS A 238 -16.94 11.40 -0.26
C LYS A 238 -17.99 11.53 0.83
N LEU A 239 -17.56 11.62 2.09
CA LEU A 239 -18.39 11.84 3.26
C LEU A 239 -18.01 13.15 3.93
N ASP A 240 -18.85 13.63 4.81
CA ASP A 240 -18.49 14.72 5.71
C ASP A 240 -17.31 14.32 6.58
N LEU A 241 -16.39 15.26 6.77
CA LEU A 241 -15.21 15.02 7.61
C LEU A 241 -15.63 14.80 9.06
N ALA A 242 -15.34 13.63 9.59
CA ALA A 242 -15.58 13.27 10.98
C ALA A 242 -14.29 12.70 11.62
N PRO A 243 -13.22 13.51 11.71
CA PRO A 243 -11.93 13.04 12.19
C PRO A 243 -12.03 12.50 13.62
N VAL A 244 -11.40 11.37 13.86
CA VAL A 244 -11.37 10.69 15.15
C VAL A 244 -9.97 10.76 15.74
N TYR A 245 -9.89 11.17 17.00
CA TYR A 245 -8.64 11.31 17.75
C TYR A 245 -8.63 10.37 18.97
N PRO A 246 -7.45 9.92 19.43
CA PRO A 246 -7.34 9.22 20.69
C PRO A 246 -7.70 10.17 21.84
N ASP A 247 -8.34 9.64 22.88
CA ASP A 247 -8.57 10.39 24.12
C ASP A 247 -7.27 10.55 24.90
N PRO A 248 -7.11 11.60 25.72
CA PRO A 248 -5.90 11.78 26.55
C PRO A 248 -5.65 10.61 27.50
N ASP A 249 -6.70 9.93 27.93
CA ASP A 249 -6.71 8.78 28.83
C ASP A 249 -6.92 7.44 28.10
N ALA A 250 -6.73 7.42 26.77
CA ALA A 250 -6.89 6.20 25.96
C ALA A 250 -6.00 5.06 26.49
N VAL A 251 -6.61 3.89 26.68
CA VAL A 251 -5.93 2.69 27.16
C VAL A 251 -5.52 1.85 25.94
N TYR A 252 -4.25 1.48 25.91
CA TYR A 252 -3.66 0.61 24.89
C TYR A 252 -3.25 -0.71 25.51
N GLU A 253 -3.36 -1.82 24.77
CA GLU A 253 -2.84 -3.12 25.21
C GLU A 253 -1.33 -3.03 25.50
N ARG A 254 -0.62 -2.29 24.63
CA ARG A 254 0.82 -2.08 24.73
C ARG A 254 1.19 -0.73 24.09
N VAL A 255 2.15 -0.05 24.69
CA VAL A 255 2.82 1.11 24.09
C VAL A 255 4.27 0.74 23.82
N VAL A 256 4.72 0.93 22.57
CA VAL A 256 6.10 0.64 22.15
C VAL A 256 6.71 1.93 21.62
N THR A 257 7.88 2.31 22.11
CA THR A 257 8.65 3.45 21.57
C THR A 257 9.87 2.92 20.85
N ILE A 258 10.07 3.38 19.62
CA ILE A 258 11.19 2.97 18.76
C ILE A 258 11.92 4.23 18.27
N ASP A 259 13.20 4.32 18.60
CA ASP A 259 14.08 5.40 18.12
C ASP A 259 14.75 4.98 16.81
N VAL A 260 14.55 5.78 15.77
CA VAL A 260 15.12 5.55 14.43
C VAL A 260 16.31 6.44 14.10
N SER A 261 16.87 7.16 15.10
CA SER A 261 18.00 8.08 14.89
C SER A 261 19.24 7.40 14.30
N ALA A 262 19.47 6.12 14.61
CA ALA A 262 20.59 5.33 14.11
C ALA A 262 20.22 4.47 12.88
N LEU A 263 18.96 4.53 12.43
CA LEU A 263 18.51 3.70 11.30
C LEU A 263 19.28 4.09 10.03
N GLN A 264 19.83 3.08 9.37
CA GLN A 264 20.47 3.19 8.06
C GLN A 264 19.53 2.59 7.00
N PRO A 265 19.75 2.85 5.70
CA PRO A 265 19.01 2.16 4.65
C PRO A 265 19.07 0.64 4.87
N ILE A 266 17.94 -0.01 4.69
CA ILE A 266 17.79 -1.46 4.92
C ILE A 266 17.44 -2.19 3.64
N ILE A 267 17.57 -3.51 3.71
CA ILE A 267 17.16 -4.43 2.66
C ILE A 267 16.38 -5.60 3.26
N VAL A 268 15.39 -6.08 2.54
CA VAL A 268 14.62 -7.27 2.95
C VAL A 268 15.01 -8.41 2.05
N VAL A 269 15.69 -9.37 2.62
CA VAL A 269 16.30 -10.49 1.89
C VAL A 269 15.27 -11.58 1.63
N PRO A 270 15.25 -12.20 0.43
CA PRO A 270 14.38 -13.33 0.16
C PRO A 270 14.65 -14.48 1.16
N PRO A 271 13.70 -15.39 1.40
CA PRO A 271 12.42 -15.53 0.71
C PRO A 271 11.23 -14.92 1.47
N SER A 272 11.47 -14.04 2.44
CA SER A 272 10.39 -13.54 3.31
C SER A 272 10.42 -12.03 3.53
N PRO A 273 9.28 -11.35 3.51
CA PRO A 273 9.17 -9.92 3.83
C PRO A 273 9.57 -9.58 5.28
N ALA A 274 9.75 -10.58 6.13
CA ALA A 274 10.23 -10.40 7.52
C ALA A 274 11.76 -10.42 7.64
N ASN A 275 12.50 -10.81 6.59
CA ASN A 275 13.95 -10.94 6.60
C ASN A 275 14.67 -9.59 6.43
N THR A 276 14.39 -8.63 7.29
CA THR A 276 15.06 -7.33 7.28
C THR A 276 16.51 -7.42 7.74
N ARG A 277 17.44 -6.80 6.97
CA ARG A 277 18.88 -6.73 7.21
C ARG A 277 19.38 -5.32 6.96
N ASP A 278 20.56 -5.01 7.45
CA ASP A 278 21.23 -3.77 7.08
C ASP A 278 21.73 -3.86 5.64
N LEU A 279 21.50 -2.80 4.87
CA LEU A 279 21.89 -2.73 3.45
C LEU A 279 23.40 -3.01 3.28
N SER A 280 24.21 -2.52 4.22
CA SER A 280 25.67 -2.65 4.20
C SER A 280 26.17 -4.11 4.15
N GLU A 281 25.40 -5.05 4.67
CA GLU A 281 25.74 -6.49 4.66
C GLU A 281 25.53 -7.15 3.29
N HIS A 282 24.81 -6.47 2.38
CA HIS A 282 24.40 -7.03 1.08
C HIS A 282 24.89 -6.23 -0.12
N LEU A 283 25.74 -5.21 0.13
CA LEU A 283 26.33 -4.41 -0.96
C LEU A 283 27.16 -5.30 -1.89
N GLY A 284 27.09 -4.99 -3.20
CA GLY A 284 27.85 -5.67 -4.22
C GLY A 284 27.21 -6.94 -4.79
N ILE A 285 26.12 -7.44 -4.22
CA ILE A 285 25.36 -8.56 -4.80
C ILE A 285 24.85 -8.12 -6.18
N GLU A 286 25.18 -8.87 -7.22
CA GLU A 286 24.74 -8.61 -8.59
C GLU A 286 23.22 -8.74 -8.71
N VAL A 287 22.60 -7.76 -9.37
CA VAL A 287 21.16 -7.74 -9.65
C VAL A 287 20.93 -7.39 -11.13
N HIS A 288 19.87 -7.96 -11.70
CA HIS A 288 19.60 -7.91 -13.15
C HIS A 288 18.48 -6.94 -13.49
N SER A 289 17.61 -6.65 -12.50
CA SER A 289 16.48 -5.74 -12.69
C SER A 289 16.14 -4.97 -11.42
N GLY A 290 15.41 -3.86 -11.62
CA GLY A 290 14.85 -3.04 -10.56
C GLY A 290 13.39 -2.75 -10.84
N TYR A 291 12.55 -2.81 -9.80
CA TYR A 291 11.16 -2.41 -9.86
C TYR A 291 10.87 -1.30 -8.86
N LEU A 292 10.44 -0.16 -9.37
CA LEU A 292 9.98 0.99 -8.60
C LEU A 292 8.49 1.20 -8.87
N GLY A 293 7.64 0.87 -7.92
CA GLY A 293 6.19 0.88 -8.09
C GLY A 293 5.46 0.13 -6.98
N SER A 294 4.28 -0.37 -7.25
CA SER A 294 3.35 -1.08 -6.36
C SER A 294 2.45 -0.16 -5.51
N CYS A 295 1.50 -0.74 -4.78
CA CYS A 295 0.71 0.00 -3.80
C CYS A 295 1.54 0.55 -2.63
N ALA A 296 2.74 0.03 -2.40
CA ALA A 296 3.65 0.44 -1.33
C ALA A 296 4.67 1.52 -1.74
N SER A 297 4.74 1.90 -3.03
CA SER A 297 5.73 2.84 -3.58
C SER A 297 5.28 3.37 -4.95
N GLY A 298 6.18 4.08 -5.67
CA GLY A 298 5.85 4.66 -6.97
C GLY A 298 5.01 5.93 -6.87
N ARG A 299 4.98 6.56 -5.68
CA ARG A 299 4.41 7.88 -5.44
C ARG A 299 5.40 8.97 -5.81
N LEU A 300 5.00 10.22 -5.74
CA LEU A 300 5.86 11.35 -6.15
C LEU A 300 7.16 11.41 -5.36
N GLU A 301 7.15 11.16 -4.05
CA GLU A 301 8.37 11.16 -3.26
C GLU A 301 9.36 10.07 -3.70
N ASP A 302 8.85 8.88 -4.09
CA ASP A 302 9.68 7.79 -4.60
C ASP A 302 10.27 8.13 -5.97
N LEU A 303 9.46 8.74 -6.85
CA LEU A 303 9.90 9.16 -8.18
C LEU A 303 10.91 10.31 -8.11
N ARG A 304 10.71 11.26 -7.18
CA ARG A 304 11.63 12.38 -6.95
C ARG A 304 13.00 11.91 -6.48
N ILE A 305 13.04 11.03 -5.47
CA ILE A 305 14.33 10.51 -4.96
C ILE A 305 15.02 9.64 -6.01
N ALA A 306 14.29 8.83 -6.77
CA ALA A 306 14.86 8.03 -7.85
C ALA A 306 15.42 8.92 -8.97
N ALA A 307 14.68 9.97 -9.37
CA ALA A 307 15.15 10.95 -10.34
C ALA A 307 16.37 11.73 -9.83
N GLU A 308 16.45 12.06 -8.54
CA GLU A 308 17.64 12.69 -7.95
C GLU A 308 18.85 11.79 -8.09
N VAL A 309 18.73 10.52 -7.72
CA VAL A 309 19.81 9.52 -7.83
C VAL A 309 20.25 9.32 -9.29
N LEU A 310 19.29 9.27 -10.24
CA LEU A 310 19.55 8.95 -11.64
C LEU A 310 19.92 10.15 -12.50
N ARG A 311 19.70 11.38 -12.04
CA ARG A 311 19.93 12.61 -12.83
C ARG A 311 21.35 12.70 -13.35
N GLY A 312 21.48 12.76 -14.69
CA GLY A 312 22.76 12.81 -15.39
C GLY A 312 23.57 11.51 -15.35
N ARG A 313 22.93 10.40 -14.97
CA ARG A 313 23.52 9.06 -14.92
C ARG A 313 22.73 8.09 -15.79
N GLN A 314 23.32 6.94 -16.07
CA GLN A 314 22.70 5.90 -16.90
C GLN A 314 22.51 4.62 -16.10
N VAL A 315 21.38 3.97 -16.32
CA VAL A 315 21.16 2.58 -15.91
C VAL A 315 22.23 1.71 -16.57
N LYS A 316 22.83 0.82 -15.81
CA LYS A 316 23.90 -0.08 -16.32
C LYS A 316 23.40 -0.88 -17.52
N PRO A 317 24.18 -0.98 -18.61
CA PRO A 317 23.84 -1.85 -19.73
C PRO A 317 23.52 -3.29 -19.28
N GLY A 318 22.39 -3.83 -19.72
CA GLY A 318 21.90 -5.15 -19.34
C GLY A 318 21.03 -5.17 -18.08
N PHE A 319 20.95 -4.10 -17.31
CA PHE A 319 20.03 -3.97 -16.20
C PHE A 319 18.67 -3.40 -16.67
N GLN A 320 17.58 -3.95 -16.20
CA GLN A 320 16.22 -3.51 -16.54
C GLN A 320 15.58 -2.76 -15.37
N LEU A 321 15.48 -1.45 -15.46
CA LEU A 321 14.79 -0.64 -14.47
C LEU A 321 13.35 -0.36 -14.91
N HIS A 322 12.38 -0.92 -14.19
CA HIS A 322 10.95 -0.70 -14.43
C HIS A 322 10.40 0.33 -13.43
N VAL A 323 9.83 1.42 -13.95
CA VAL A 323 9.22 2.48 -13.14
C VAL A 323 7.73 2.53 -13.44
N VAL A 324 6.91 2.33 -12.42
CA VAL A 324 5.45 2.28 -12.51
C VAL A 324 4.85 3.26 -11.51
N PRO A 325 4.47 4.47 -11.93
CA PRO A 325 3.74 5.40 -11.07
C PRO A 325 2.48 4.75 -10.52
N THR A 326 2.13 5.03 -9.26
CA THR A 326 1.03 4.32 -8.58
C THR A 326 -0.35 4.71 -9.14
N SER A 327 -0.47 5.94 -9.67
CA SER A 327 -1.70 6.42 -10.29
C SER A 327 -1.44 7.30 -11.50
N GLN A 328 -2.49 7.50 -12.31
CA GLN A 328 -2.45 8.42 -13.44
C GLN A 328 -2.24 9.88 -12.99
N ALA A 329 -2.80 10.26 -11.83
CA ALA A 329 -2.60 11.59 -11.28
C ALA A 329 -1.13 11.83 -10.91
N ILE A 330 -0.50 10.85 -10.26
CA ILE A 330 0.93 10.86 -9.93
C ILE A 330 1.78 10.88 -11.21
N MET A 331 1.46 10.08 -12.21
CA MET A 331 2.17 10.07 -13.49
C MET A 331 2.14 11.44 -14.17
N VAL A 332 0.97 12.08 -14.22
CA VAL A 332 0.81 13.43 -14.79
C VAL A 332 1.62 14.46 -14.01
N GLN A 333 1.60 14.40 -12.68
CA GLN A 333 2.38 15.32 -11.86
C GLN A 333 3.90 15.08 -12.00
N ALA A 334 4.33 13.83 -12.03
CA ALA A 334 5.72 13.47 -12.28
C ALA A 334 6.21 13.95 -13.66
N ALA A 335 5.36 13.89 -14.67
CA ALA A 335 5.67 14.44 -16.00
C ALA A 335 5.81 15.98 -15.96
N ARG A 336 4.92 16.68 -15.25
CA ARG A 336 5.00 18.14 -15.09
C ARG A 336 6.27 18.59 -14.36
N GLU A 337 6.75 17.78 -13.43
CA GLU A 337 8.01 18.02 -12.68
C GLU A 337 9.27 17.59 -13.47
N GLY A 338 9.14 17.06 -14.69
CA GLY A 338 10.26 16.54 -15.48
C GLY A 338 10.87 15.24 -14.95
N LEU A 339 10.20 14.57 -14.00
CA LEU A 339 10.72 13.32 -13.43
C LEU A 339 10.65 12.17 -14.42
N ILE A 340 9.58 12.10 -15.22
CA ILE A 340 9.41 11.06 -16.24
C ILE A 340 10.50 11.19 -17.31
N GLU A 341 10.79 12.41 -17.77
CA GLU A 341 11.87 12.69 -18.72
C GLU A 341 13.22 12.24 -18.14
N CYS A 342 13.56 12.70 -16.93
CA CYS A 342 14.81 12.35 -16.26
C CYS A 342 15.00 10.83 -16.10
N LEU A 343 13.95 10.09 -15.69
CA LEU A 343 14.02 8.64 -15.52
C LEU A 343 14.13 7.91 -16.87
N ALA A 344 13.43 8.40 -17.90
CA ALA A 344 13.52 7.82 -19.25
C ALA A 344 14.91 8.07 -19.89
N GLU A 345 15.46 9.28 -19.75
CA GLU A 345 16.82 9.61 -20.20
C GLU A 345 17.87 8.74 -19.51
N ALA A 346 17.66 8.38 -18.25
CA ALA A 346 18.54 7.46 -17.54
C ALA A 346 18.43 6.00 -18.05
N GLY A 347 17.45 5.68 -18.89
CA GLY A 347 17.25 4.33 -19.45
C GLY A 347 16.21 3.46 -18.71
N ALA A 348 15.34 4.06 -17.91
CA ALA A 348 14.26 3.34 -17.27
C ALA A 348 13.09 3.07 -18.23
N PHE A 349 12.44 1.90 -18.08
CA PHE A 349 11.15 1.59 -18.69
C PHE A 349 10.04 2.23 -17.87
N ILE A 350 9.38 3.25 -18.41
CA ILE A 350 8.23 3.90 -17.75
C ILE A 350 6.94 3.22 -18.22
N SER A 351 6.17 2.71 -17.30
CA SER A 351 4.89 2.05 -17.57
C SER A 351 3.70 2.91 -17.18
N SER A 352 2.55 2.60 -17.78
CA SER A 352 1.26 3.06 -17.26
C SER A 352 1.04 2.49 -15.86
N PRO A 353 0.30 3.22 -14.98
CA PRO A 353 -0.05 2.73 -13.65
C PRO A 353 -0.84 1.42 -13.69
N THR A 354 -0.27 0.37 -13.13
CA THR A 354 -0.85 -0.97 -13.03
C THR A 354 -0.24 -1.76 -11.87
N CYS A 355 -0.98 -2.74 -11.33
CA CYS A 355 -0.44 -3.66 -10.33
C CYS A 355 0.39 -4.82 -10.92
N ASP A 356 0.40 -4.99 -12.23
CA ASP A 356 0.89 -6.19 -12.94
C ASP A 356 2.37 -6.51 -12.75
N TYR A 357 3.21 -5.50 -12.56
CA TYR A 357 4.64 -5.71 -12.29
C TYR A 357 4.90 -6.32 -10.92
N CYS A 358 4.06 -6.01 -9.93
CA CYS A 358 4.24 -6.46 -8.54
C CYS A 358 4.15 -7.99 -8.38
N TYR A 359 3.50 -8.68 -9.32
CA TYR A 359 3.34 -10.14 -9.30
C TYR A 359 3.87 -10.83 -10.58
N GLY A 360 4.65 -10.13 -11.38
CA GLY A 360 5.40 -10.71 -12.48
C GLY A 360 4.55 -11.07 -13.71
N ARG A 361 3.34 -10.52 -13.85
CA ARG A 361 2.60 -10.65 -15.12
C ARG A 361 3.32 -9.91 -16.26
N ILE A 362 3.92 -8.78 -15.94
CA ILE A 362 4.79 -8.00 -16.83
C ILE A 362 6.17 -7.94 -16.18
N ALA A 363 7.24 -7.92 -16.97
CA ALA A 363 8.64 -7.95 -16.54
C ALA A 363 8.96 -9.18 -15.68
N THR A 364 8.51 -10.34 -16.14
CA THR A 364 8.72 -11.64 -15.49
C THR A 364 10.21 -11.96 -15.35
N MET A 365 10.62 -12.46 -14.19
CA MET A 365 11.97 -12.89 -13.89
C MET A 365 12.17 -14.36 -14.28
N ALA A 366 13.32 -14.69 -14.88
CA ALA A 366 13.76 -16.04 -15.18
C ALA A 366 14.52 -16.67 -13.97
N ASP A 367 14.85 -17.97 -14.11
CA ASP A 367 15.64 -18.70 -13.14
C ASP A 367 17.00 -18.03 -12.88
N GLY A 368 17.40 -17.95 -11.62
CA GLY A 368 18.66 -17.37 -11.17
C GLY A 368 18.74 -15.84 -11.27
N GLN A 369 17.71 -15.17 -11.76
CA GLN A 369 17.68 -13.71 -11.77
C GLN A 369 17.45 -13.12 -10.38
N ARG A 370 18.08 -11.97 -10.14
CA ARG A 370 17.91 -11.17 -8.92
C ARG A 370 17.39 -9.80 -9.25
N ALA A 371 16.44 -9.31 -8.43
CA ALA A 371 15.91 -7.97 -8.56
C ALA A 371 15.97 -7.21 -7.23
N VAL A 372 16.14 -5.89 -7.30
CA VAL A 372 15.80 -4.96 -6.23
C VAL A 372 14.43 -4.38 -6.48
N SER A 373 13.59 -4.25 -5.44
CA SER A 373 12.18 -3.95 -5.65
C SER A 373 11.58 -3.12 -4.52
N THR A 374 10.75 -2.14 -4.88
CA THR A 374 9.84 -1.49 -3.96
C THR A 374 8.48 -2.22 -3.87
N GLY A 375 8.36 -3.40 -4.41
CA GLY A 375 7.20 -4.27 -4.29
C GLY A 375 6.86 -4.65 -2.86
N THR A 376 5.76 -5.37 -2.67
CA THR A 376 5.27 -5.72 -1.33
C THR A 376 5.82 -7.04 -0.81
N LEU A 377 6.10 -8.00 -1.70
CA LEU A 377 6.46 -9.37 -1.36
C LEU A 377 7.72 -9.81 -2.11
N ASN A 378 8.51 -10.66 -1.46
CA ASN A 378 9.70 -11.29 -2.03
C ASN A 378 9.69 -12.82 -1.86
N THR A 379 8.52 -13.40 -1.77
CA THR A 379 8.35 -14.86 -1.72
C THR A 379 8.72 -15.49 -3.06
N PRO A 380 9.20 -16.75 -3.09
CA PRO A 380 9.51 -17.47 -4.31
C PRO A 380 8.36 -17.44 -5.32
N GLY A 381 8.66 -17.19 -6.58
CA GLY A 381 7.67 -17.12 -7.66
C GLY A 381 6.88 -15.81 -7.72
N ARG A 382 7.11 -14.85 -6.81
CA ARG A 382 6.31 -13.62 -6.76
C ARG A 382 6.37 -12.78 -8.06
N MET A 383 7.55 -12.70 -8.68
CA MET A 383 7.73 -11.92 -9.92
C MET A 383 8.19 -12.82 -11.09
N GLY A 384 7.82 -14.08 -11.11
CA GLY A 384 8.17 -15.02 -12.18
C GLY A 384 8.66 -16.36 -11.65
N SER A 385 9.89 -16.75 -11.99
CA SER A 385 10.46 -18.03 -11.56
C SER A 385 10.55 -18.16 -10.04
N VAL A 386 10.30 -19.36 -9.52
CA VAL A 386 10.50 -19.73 -8.12
C VAL A 386 11.98 -19.70 -7.70
N ASP A 387 12.89 -19.82 -8.67
CA ASP A 387 14.33 -19.77 -8.48
C ASP A 387 14.91 -18.35 -8.68
N SER A 388 14.04 -17.34 -8.77
CA SER A 388 14.44 -15.93 -8.75
C SER A 388 14.42 -15.35 -7.33
N GLU A 389 15.26 -14.34 -7.10
CA GLU A 389 15.41 -13.69 -5.80
C GLU A 389 15.01 -12.21 -5.88
N ILE A 390 14.15 -11.77 -4.96
CA ILE A 390 13.71 -10.37 -4.88
C ILE A 390 14.19 -9.78 -3.55
N TYR A 391 14.95 -8.70 -3.64
CA TYR A 391 15.42 -7.91 -2.50
C TYR A 391 14.55 -6.66 -2.38
N LEU A 392 13.72 -6.58 -1.32
CA LEU A 392 12.89 -5.40 -1.13
C LEU A 392 13.71 -4.28 -0.47
N CYS A 393 13.59 -3.08 -1.01
CA CYS A 393 14.28 -1.90 -0.52
C CYS A 393 13.52 -0.60 -0.90
N ASN A 394 14.00 0.54 -0.45
CA ASN A 394 13.42 1.83 -0.81
C ASN A 394 13.80 2.27 -2.24
N ALA A 395 13.14 3.31 -2.75
CA ALA A 395 13.30 3.79 -4.13
C ALA A 395 14.71 4.31 -4.44
N ALA A 396 15.39 4.90 -3.44
CA ALA A 396 16.76 5.39 -3.61
C ALA A 396 17.74 4.23 -3.82
N VAL A 397 17.58 3.13 -3.06
CA VAL A 397 18.40 1.91 -3.21
C VAL A 397 18.15 1.25 -4.56
N VAL A 398 16.89 1.19 -5.03
CA VAL A 398 16.57 0.66 -6.38
C VAL A 398 17.30 1.47 -7.45
N ALA A 399 17.22 2.80 -7.38
CA ALA A 399 17.84 3.68 -8.35
C ALA A 399 19.38 3.58 -8.34
N ALA A 400 20.01 3.58 -7.17
CA ALA A 400 21.46 3.40 -7.03
C ALA A 400 21.92 2.03 -7.57
N SER A 401 21.17 0.97 -7.26
CA SER A 401 21.47 -0.37 -7.74
C SER A 401 21.32 -0.49 -9.26
N ALA A 402 20.42 0.29 -9.86
CA ALA A 402 20.27 0.32 -11.32
C ALA A 402 21.49 0.92 -12.02
N ILE A 403 22.16 1.91 -11.42
CA ILE A 403 23.41 2.48 -11.94
C ILE A 403 24.54 1.46 -11.85
N GLU A 404 24.64 0.78 -10.71
CA GLU A 404 25.76 -0.13 -10.43
C GLU A 404 25.57 -1.55 -11.00
N GLY A 405 24.33 -1.96 -11.27
CA GLY A 405 23.98 -3.37 -11.61
C GLY A 405 24.22 -4.35 -10.47
N ARG A 406 24.26 -3.82 -9.25
CA ARG A 406 24.44 -4.56 -7.99
C ARG A 406 23.78 -3.78 -6.86
N ILE A 407 23.47 -4.45 -5.76
CA ILE A 407 22.95 -3.77 -4.58
C ILE A 407 23.92 -2.69 -4.14
N ALA A 408 23.47 -1.44 -4.09
CA ALA A 408 24.31 -0.26 -3.86
C ALA A 408 23.72 0.67 -2.78
N ASP A 409 24.62 1.37 -2.08
CA ASP A 409 24.26 2.42 -1.15
C ASP A 409 23.82 3.68 -1.92
N PRO A 410 22.61 4.21 -1.64
CA PRO A 410 22.12 5.38 -2.37
C PRO A 410 22.80 6.70 -1.94
N ARG A 411 23.37 6.77 -0.75
CA ARG A 411 23.87 8.01 -0.13
C ARG A 411 24.91 8.77 -0.96
N PRO A 412 25.85 8.10 -1.66
CA PRO A 412 26.79 8.79 -2.55
C PRO A 412 26.16 9.52 -3.74
N TYR A 413 24.89 9.18 -4.05
CA TYR A 413 24.16 9.74 -5.19
C TYR A 413 23.18 10.84 -4.80
N LEU A 414 22.87 10.97 -3.50
CA LEU A 414 21.98 11.99 -2.97
C LEU A 414 22.74 13.31 -2.80
N THR A 415 22.10 14.41 -3.14
CA THR A 415 22.60 15.73 -2.79
C THR A 415 22.59 15.87 -1.27
N ALA A 416 23.71 16.28 -0.69
CA ALA A 416 23.74 16.59 0.74
C ALA A 416 22.58 17.53 1.06
N ALA A 417 21.77 17.18 2.05
CA ALA A 417 20.68 18.02 2.51
C ALA A 417 21.22 19.44 2.74
N ARG A 418 20.72 20.41 1.96
CA ARG A 418 21.02 21.84 2.13
C ARG A 418 20.31 22.38 3.35
#